data_183b7af9057364ed00815efa82faa5f3
#
_entry.id   183b7af9057364ed00815efa82faa5f3
#
_cell.length_a   1.000
_cell.length_b   1.000
_cell.length_c   1.000
_cell.angle_alpha   90.00
_cell.angle_beta   90.00
_cell.angle_gamma   90.00
#
_symmetry.space_group_name_H-M   'P 1'
#
loop_
_entity.id
_entity.type
_entity.pdbx_description
1 polymer ?
#
loop_
_entity_poly.entity_id
_entity_poly.type
_entity_poly.pdbx_seq_one_letter_code
_entity_poly.pdbx_strand_id
1 'polypeptide(L)'
;MKKIFLLSIIFIFQFSISLTKEPKLEEVLNGLNGPWSLSFIDESNILITEKSGNFFLADIKNKNLSEINHNLNILVDGQGGLLEVLYFNKYIFVSYSENRGKGKSSTSVARASFNEKELKFKNIFRAEPPINSGYHFGSRLIIKDNLLYITAGERGQGMIAQDPTKHPGSIIRIHLDGKIPKDNPKFKDKENWLPEIFQIGVRNPQGIDLSPFDNKIYLTNHGAKGGDWFGEAIYGENYGWKILGWGGTNYTGTKIGTKWKRGFTKAIKYWVPSIAVRSMVIYKGKEF
;
A
#
# COMPACT_ATOMS: atom_id res chain seq x y z
N MET A 1 40.06 -38.66 -57.30
CA MET A 1 39.68 -37.27 -56.94
C MET A 1 38.26 -37.24 -56.35
N LYS A 2 38.13 -37.16 -55.00
CA LYS A 2 36.83 -37.09 -54.35
C LYS A 2 36.50 -35.62 -54.13
N LYS A 3 35.40 -35.12 -54.71
CA LYS A 3 34.89 -33.76 -54.47
C LYS A 3 34.09 -33.78 -53.16
N ILE A 4 34.57 -32.99 -52.19
CA ILE A 4 33.88 -32.72 -50.94
C ILE A 4 32.92 -31.52 -51.19
N PHE A 5 31.62 -31.74 -51.06
CA PHE A 5 30.59 -30.70 -51.08
C PHE A 5 30.44 -30.14 -49.63
N LEU A 6 30.85 -28.90 -49.45
CA LEU A 6 30.67 -28.19 -48.18
C LEU A 6 29.28 -27.54 -48.19
N LEU A 7 28.36 -28.08 -47.40
CA LEU A 7 26.98 -27.52 -47.24
C LEU A 7 27.04 -26.46 -46.13
N SER A 8 27.03 -25.19 -46.51
CA SER A 8 26.94 -24.07 -45.56
C SER A 8 25.49 -23.89 -45.15
N ILE A 9 25.18 -24.24 -43.89
CA ILE A 9 23.88 -23.98 -43.30
C ILE A 9 23.90 -22.53 -42.76
N ILE A 10 23.18 -21.63 -43.44
CA ILE A 10 22.95 -20.25 -42.94
C ILE A 10 21.80 -20.28 -41.96
N PHE A 11 22.11 -20.12 -40.69
CA PHE A 11 21.09 -19.87 -39.64
C PHE A 11 20.64 -18.42 -39.76
N ILE A 12 19.44 -18.19 -40.29
CA ILE A 12 18.79 -16.89 -40.26
C ILE A 12 18.12 -16.76 -38.89
N PHE A 13 18.77 -16.03 -37.98
CA PHE A 13 18.12 -15.58 -36.75
C PHE A 13 17.09 -14.51 -37.09
N GLN A 14 15.82 -14.88 -37.08
CA GLN A 14 14.73 -13.91 -37.09
C GLN A 14 14.66 -13.24 -35.72
N PHE A 15 15.25 -12.05 -35.61
CA PHE A 15 14.97 -11.15 -34.49
C PHE A 15 13.57 -10.57 -34.69
N SER A 16 12.59 -11.11 -33.96
CA SER A 16 11.30 -10.45 -33.78
C SER A 16 11.54 -9.21 -32.92
N ILE A 17 11.67 -8.04 -33.55
CA ILE A 17 11.63 -6.77 -32.84
C ILE A 17 10.17 -6.60 -32.41
N SER A 18 9.88 -6.89 -31.14
CA SER A 18 8.64 -6.47 -30.49
C SER A 18 8.71 -4.95 -30.39
N LEU A 19 8.03 -4.26 -31.29
CA LEU A 19 7.78 -2.82 -31.17
C LEU A 19 6.81 -2.64 -30.02
N THR A 20 7.33 -2.48 -28.81
CA THR A 20 6.53 -2.02 -27.68
C THR A 20 6.07 -0.60 -28.01
N LYS A 21 4.77 -0.43 -28.19
CA LYS A 21 4.18 0.90 -28.40
C LYS A 21 4.45 1.71 -27.13
N GLU A 22 5.19 2.82 -27.26
CA GLU A 22 5.42 3.69 -26.11
C GLU A 22 4.09 4.17 -25.54
N PRO A 23 3.89 4.10 -24.22
CA PRO A 23 2.67 4.56 -23.59
C PRO A 23 2.50 6.06 -23.83
N LYS A 24 1.34 6.45 -24.36
CA LYS A 24 0.99 7.85 -24.58
C LYS A 24 0.33 8.39 -23.30
N LEU A 25 0.89 9.47 -22.76
CA LEU A 25 0.29 10.20 -21.63
C LEU A 25 -0.76 11.17 -22.16
N GLU A 26 -1.93 11.15 -21.50
CA GLU A 26 -3.03 12.08 -21.77
C GLU A 26 -3.49 12.70 -20.45
N GLU A 27 -3.64 14.05 -20.41
CA GLU A 27 -4.20 14.75 -19.27
C GLU A 27 -5.72 14.54 -19.25
N VAL A 28 -6.18 13.85 -18.21
CA VAL A 28 -7.61 13.53 -18.00
C VAL A 28 -8.30 14.59 -17.16
N LEU A 29 -7.64 15.07 -16.10
CA LEU A 29 -8.15 16.08 -15.16
C LEU A 29 -7.03 17.01 -14.74
N ASN A 30 -7.39 18.26 -14.39
CA ASN A 30 -6.48 19.24 -13.78
C ASN A 30 -7.16 19.89 -12.55
N GLY A 31 -6.47 20.86 -11.92
CA GLY A 31 -7.00 21.58 -10.75
C GLY A 31 -6.85 20.85 -9.42
N LEU A 32 -6.19 19.67 -9.36
CA LEU A 32 -5.91 18.95 -8.12
C LEU A 32 -4.66 19.48 -7.43
N ASN A 33 -4.70 19.55 -6.10
CA ASN A 33 -3.57 20.00 -5.27
C ASN A 33 -3.08 18.88 -4.33
N GLY A 34 -2.07 18.14 -4.75
CA GLY A 34 -1.52 17.03 -3.99
C GLY A 34 -2.46 15.83 -3.88
N PRO A 35 -3.01 15.33 -5.02
CA PRO A 35 -3.83 14.12 -5.03
C PRO A 35 -3.03 12.95 -4.46
N TRP A 36 -3.68 12.19 -3.57
CA TRP A 36 -3.02 11.09 -2.89
C TRP A 36 -3.47 9.74 -3.40
N SER A 37 -4.78 9.55 -3.60
CA SER A 37 -5.36 8.30 -4.08
C SER A 37 -6.58 8.56 -4.96
N LEU A 38 -6.89 7.56 -5.78
CA LEU A 38 -8.11 7.52 -6.58
C LEU A 38 -8.74 6.13 -6.55
N SER A 39 -10.06 6.06 -6.73
CA SER A 39 -10.80 4.82 -6.85
C SER A 39 -11.92 4.97 -7.87
N PHE A 40 -11.99 4.05 -8.82
CA PHE A 40 -13.07 4.02 -9.80
C PHE A 40 -14.39 3.60 -9.14
N ILE A 41 -15.47 4.33 -9.45
CA ILE A 41 -16.86 3.93 -9.16
C ILE A 41 -17.38 3.14 -10.37
N ASP A 42 -17.11 3.64 -11.55
CA ASP A 42 -17.42 3.07 -12.85
C ASP A 42 -16.40 3.54 -13.91
N GLU A 43 -16.68 3.34 -15.20
CA GLU A 43 -15.78 3.69 -16.31
C GLU A 43 -15.55 5.20 -16.48
N SER A 44 -16.42 6.04 -15.93
CA SER A 44 -16.38 7.50 -16.11
C SER A 44 -16.21 8.27 -14.80
N ASN A 45 -16.55 7.68 -13.67
CA ASN A 45 -16.56 8.32 -12.38
C ASN A 45 -15.49 7.76 -11.44
N ILE A 46 -14.68 8.66 -10.90
CA ILE A 46 -13.63 8.33 -9.93
C ILE A 46 -13.76 9.19 -8.67
N LEU A 47 -13.44 8.59 -7.55
CA LEU A 47 -13.24 9.31 -6.28
C LEU A 47 -11.77 9.67 -6.17
N ILE A 48 -11.48 10.87 -5.69
CA ILE A 48 -10.11 11.36 -5.51
C ILE A 48 -9.97 11.94 -4.10
N THR A 49 -8.88 11.63 -3.42
CA THR A 49 -8.49 12.27 -2.17
C THR A 49 -7.28 13.15 -2.37
N GLU A 50 -7.28 14.32 -1.74
CA GLU A 50 -6.09 15.14 -1.56
C GLU A 50 -5.57 15.01 -0.12
N LYS A 51 -4.27 14.99 0.01
CA LYS A 51 -3.63 14.90 1.34
C LYS A 51 -4.07 16.02 2.30
N SER A 52 -4.43 17.19 1.77
CA SER A 52 -4.97 18.34 2.51
C SER A 52 -6.26 18.04 3.28
N GLY A 53 -7.00 17.02 2.84
CA GLY A 53 -8.31 16.66 3.40
C GLY A 53 -9.45 16.82 2.40
N ASN A 54 -9.23 17.34 1.20
CA ASN A 54 -10.28 17.48 0.21
C ASN A 54 -10.65 16.11 -0.40
N PHE A 55 -11.93 15.95 -0.68
CA PHE A 55 -12.48 14.74 -1.28
C PHE A 55 -13.31 15.11 -2.51
N PHE A 56 -13.05 14.46 -3.65
CA PHE A 56 -13.69 14.80 -4.90
C PHE A 56 -14.37 13.59 -5.56
N LEU A 57 -15.46 13.87 -6.25
CA LEU A 57 -16.01 13.05 -7.32
C LEU A 57 -15.62 13.71 -8.66
N ALA A 58 -14.99 12.96 -9.52
CA ALA A 58 -14.60 13.42 -10.84
C ALA A 58 -15.30 12.60 -11.93
N ASP A 59 -15.93 13.29 -12.87
CA ASP A 59 -16.37 12.71 -14.13
C ASP A 59 -15.25 12.92 -15.16
N ILE A 60 -14.51 11.86 -15.46
CA ILE A 60 -13.34 11.92 -16.34
C ILE A 60 -13.73 12.10 -17.82
N LYS A 61 -14.95 11.72 -18.21
CA LYS A 61 -15.45 11.89 -19.57
C LYS A 61 -15.78 13.34 -19.88
N ASN A 62 -16.43 14.02 -18.94
CA ASN A 62 -16.81 15.42 -19.07
C ASN A 62 -15.79 16.39 -18.46
N LYS A 63 -14.70 15.87 -17.90
CA LYS A 63 -13.63 16.61 -17.22
C LYS A 63 -14.16 17.52 -16.10
N ASN A 64 -15.14 17.02 -15.34
CA ASN A 64 -15.77 17.75 -14.26
C ASN A 64 -15.26 17.24 -12.90
N LEU A 65 -15.01 18.17 -11.97
CA LEU A 65 -14.53 17.90 -10.62
C LEU A 65 -15.49 18.54 -9.61
N SER A 66 -16.08 17.73 -8.73
CA SER A 66 -17.02 18.16 -7.69
C SER A 66 -16.50 17.77 -6.32
N GLU A 67 -16.38 18.74 -5.41
CA GLU A 67 -15.98 18.47 -4.04
C GLU A 67 -17.13 17.83 -3.25
N ILE A 68 -16.82 16.84 -2.42
CA ILE A 68 -17.76 16.17 -1.51
C ILE A 68 -17.39 16.51 -0.07
N ASN A 69 -18.33 17.05 0.67
CA ASN A 69 -18.15 17.33 2.10
C ASN A 69 -18.04 16.04 2.93
N HIS A 70 -17.29 16.07 4.02
CA HIS A 70 -17.18 14.93 4.94
C HIS A 70 -16.88 15.38 6.38
N ASN A 71 -17.06 14.43 7.33
CA ASN A 71 -16.94 14.66 8.78
C ASN A 71 -15.64 14.09 9.40
N LEU A 72 -14.60 13.78 8.61
CA LEU A 72 -13.36 13.22 9.14
C LEU A 72 -12.57 14.27 9.94
N ASN A 73 -12.04 13.86 11.10
CA ASN A 73 -11.14 14.69 11.92
C ASN A 73 -9.69 14.37 11.57
N ILE A 74 -9.14 15.05 10.58
CA ILE A 74 -7.84 14.80 9.99
C ILE A 74 -6.78 15.69 10.65
N LEU A 75 -5.60 15.11 10.95
CA LEU A 75 -4.38 15.84 11.26
C LEU A 75 -3.44 15.82 10.05
N VAL A 76 -3.35 16.93 9.33
CA VAL A 76 -2.40 17.07 8.22
C VAL A 76 -1.04 17.44 8.79
N ASP A 77 -0.13 16.46 8.86
CA ASP A 77 1.24 16.63 9.34
C ASP A 77 2.20 15.69 8.62
N GLY A 78 3.28 16.22 8.07
CA GLY A 78 4.30 15.46 7.34
C GLY A 78 3.71 14.62 6.20
N GLN A 79 3.73 13.29 6.35
CA GLN A 79 3.15 12.34 5.39
C GLN A 79 1.65 12.06 5.66
N GLY A 80 1.11 12.55 6.77
CA GLY A 80 -0.29 12.37 7.16
C GLY A 80 -1.25 13.33 6.46
N GLY A 81 -2.52 12.96 6.41
CA GLY A 81 -3.62 13.68 5.77
C GLY A 81 -4.80 12.75 5.48
N LEU A 82 -5.62 13.09 4.51
CA LEU A 82 -6.57 12.17 3.88
C LEU A 82 -5.81 11.37 2.84
N LEU A 83 -5.85 10.03 2.93
CA LEU A 83 -4.91 9.16 2.25
C LEU A 83 -5.65 8.25 1.24
N GLU A 84 -5.73 6.94 1.47
CA GLU A 84 -6.36 6.02 0.53
C GLU A 84 -7.86 6.23 0.45
N VAL A 85 -8.41 6.07 -0.75
CA VAL A 85 -9.85 5.90 -1.00
C VAL A 85 -10.07 4.59 -1.75
N LEU A 86 -11.08 3.83 -1.32
CA LEU A 86 -11.50 2.59 -1.97
C LEU A 86 -13.03 2.54 -2.03
N TYR A 87 -13.58 2.45 -3.25
CA TYR A 87 -15.00 2.22 -3.48
C TYR A 87 -15.28 0.71 -3.60
N PHE A 88 -16.25 0.22 -2.84
CA PHE A 88 -16.66 -1.17 -2.92
C PHE A 88 -18.12 -1.34 -2.50
N ASN A 89 -18.94 -1.94 -3.36
CA ASN A 89 -20.35 -2.27 -3.08
C ASN A 89 -21.17 -1.11 -2.48
N LYS A 90 -21.11 0.07 -3.11
CA LYS A 90 -21.78 1.31 -2.66
C LYS A 90 -21.27 1.87 -1.33
N TYR A 91 -20.17 1.37 -0.81
CA TYR A 91 -19.45 1.93 0.32
C TYR A 91 -18.14 2.56 -0.11
N ILE A 92 -17.76 3.61 0.60
CA ILE A 92 -16.45 4.22 0.50
C ILE A 92 -15.70 3.89 1.78
N PHE A 93 -14.48 3.40 1.61
CA PHE A 93 -13.51 3.23 2.66
C PHE A 93 -12.40 4.25 2.46
N VAL A 94 -11.99 4.92 3.52
CA VAL A 94 -10.86 5.83 3.50
C VAL A 94 -9.90 5.51 4.62
N SER A 95 -8.61 5.65 4.35
CA SER A 95 -7.61 5.73 5.39
C SER A 95 -7.14 7.18 5.55
N TYR A 96 -6.80 7.56 6.77
CA TYR A 96 -6.39 8.93 7.07
C TYR A 96 -5.58 9.00 8.37
N SER A 97 -4.84 10.07 8.54
CA SER A 97 -4.22 10.39 9.83
C SER A 97 -5.25 11.04 10.74
N GLU A 98 -5.87 10.24 11.59
CA GLU A 98 -6.87 10.72 12.55
C GLU A 98 -6.22 11.59 13.63
N ASN A 99 -6.75 12.79 13.85
CA ASN A 99 -6.36 13.66 14.95
C ASN A 99 -6.81 13.05 16.29
N ARG A 100 -5.84 12.68 17.13
CA ARG A 100 -6.06 12.06 18.44
C ARG A 100 -5.77 13.02 19.60
N GLY A 101 -5.65 14.31 19.28
CA GLY A 101 -5.33 15.38 20.23
C GLY A 101 -3.85 15.46 20.60
N LYS A 102 -3.44 16.60 21.15
CA LYS A 102 -2.07 16.88 21.61
C LYS A 102 -0.99 16.59 20.57
N GLY A 103 -1.26 16.86 19.28
CA GLY A 103 -0.33 16.61 18.18
C GLY A 103 -0.13 15.12 17.84
N LYS A 104 -0.91 14.21 18.43
CA LYS A 104 -0.85 12.79 18.12
C LYS A 104 -1.84 12.42 17.02
N SER A 105 -1.47 11.45 16.21
CA SER A 105 -2.32 10.87 15.17
C SER A 105 -2.20 9.36 15.08
N SER A 106 -3.24 8.73 14.56
CA SER A 106 -3.25 7.31 14.22
C SER A 106 -3.51 7.12 12.73
N THR A 107 -2.97 6.05 12.14
CA THR A 107 -3.53 5.51 10.90
C THR A 107 -4.90 4.95 11.23
N SER A 108 -5.95 5.56 10.72
CA SER A 108 -7.34 5.16 10.96
C SER A 108 -8.06 4.89 9.65
N VAL A 109 -9.08 4.03 9.71
CA VAL A 109 -9.93 3.72 8.56
C VAL A 109 -11.37 3.98 8.92
N ALA A 110 -12.07 4.68 8.03
CA ALA A 110 -13.49 4.96 8.16
C ALA A 110 -14.26 4.50 6.93
N ARG A 111 -15.55 4.22 7.12
CA ARG A 111 -16.47 3.79 6.08
C ARG A 111 -17.70 4.69 6.05
N ALA A 112 -18.18 5.03 4.84
CA ALA A 112 -19.47 5.71 4.60
C ALA A 112 -20.22 4.98 3.49
N SER A 113 -21.55 5.11 3.47
CA SER A 113 -22.32 4.84 2.25
C SER A 113 -22.05 5.93 1.23
N PHE A 114 -21.93 5.57 -0.03
CA PHE A 114 -21.69 6.53 -1.11
C PHE A 114 -22.84 7.52 -1.23
N ASN A 115 -22.52 8.81 -1.23
CA ASN A 115 -23.40 9.92 -1.52
C ASN A 115 -22.56 11.05 -2.16
N GLU A 116 -23.03 11.60 -3.27
CA GLU A 116 -22.27 12.58 -4.06
C GLU A 116 -22.17 13.97 -3.41
N LYS A 117 -22.98 14.26 -2.40
CA LYS A 117 -23.04 15.58 -1.73
C LYS A 117 -22.32 15.61 -0.38
N GLU A 118 -22.49 14.55 0.41
CA GLU A 118 -21.95 14.49 1.76
C GLU A 118 -21.63 13.04 2.16
N LEU A 119 -20.46 12.80 2.72
CA LEU A 119 -20.02 11.51 3.24
C LEU A 119 -19.98 11.52 4.76
N LYS A 120 -20.86 10.74 5.39
CA LYS A 120 -20.90 10.56 6.84
C LYS A 120 -20.10 9.32 7.23
N PHE A 121 -18.82 9.52 7.40
CA PHE A 121 -17.89 8.47 7.79
C PHE A 121 -18.05 8.04 9.24
N LYS A 122 -17.95 6.72 9.48
CA LYS A 122 -17.77 6.10 10.79
C LYS A 122 -16.49 5.32 10.82
N ASN A 123 -15.66 5.54 11.85
CA ASN A 123 -14.43 4.75 12.02
C ASN A 123 -14.76 3.28 12.24
N ILE A 124 -14.04 2.44 11.51
CA ILE A 124 -14.08 0.98 11.63
C ILE A 124 -12.75 0.40 12.12
N PHE A 125 -11.67 1.21 12.09
CA PHE A 125 -10.36 0.85 12.63
C PHE A 125 -9.60 2.10 13.09
N ARG A 126 -8.82 1.97 14.17
CA ARG A 126 -7.86 2.95 14.67
C ARG A 126 -6.59 2.25 15.13
N ALA A 127 -5.45 2.62 14.58
CA ALA A 127 -4.19 2.10 15.05
C ALA A 127 -3.84 2.64 16.45
N GLU A 128 -3.52 1.76 17.37
CA GLU A 128 -3.08 2.09 18.73
C GLU A 128 -1.62 1.67 18.94
N PRO A 129 -0.84 2.46 19.68
CA PRO A 129 -1.18 3.76 20.25
C PRO A 129 -1.11 4.90 19.20
N PRO A 130 -1.78 6.05 19.45
CA PRO A 130 -1.57 7.26 18.67
C PRO A 130 -0.18 7.84 18.96
N ILE A 131 0.49 8.33 17.91
CA ILE A 131 1.90 8.76 17.98
C ILE A 131 2.02 10.21 17.49
N ASN A 132 2.82 11.01 18.18
CA ASN A 132 3.22 12.34 17.72
C ASN A 132 4.37 12.19 16.71
N SER A 133 4.01 12.00 15.45
CA SER A 133 4.93 11.86 14.33
C SER A 133 4.19 12.04 12.99
N GLY A 134 4.79 12.82 12.10
CA GLY A 134 4.33 12.98 10.72
C GLY A 134 4.84 11.91 9.74
N TYR A 135 5.45 10.80 10.22
CA TYR A 135 6.08 9.80 9.37
C TYR A 135 5.31 8.48 9.30
N HIS A 136 5.47 7.76 8.19
CA HIS A 136 5.21 6.34 7.98
C HIS A 136 3.80 5.90 8.40
N PHE A 137 2.78 6.41 7.73
CA PHE A 137 1.38 6.02 8.00
C PHE A 137 1.02 4.67 7.35
N GLY A 138 1.72 4.23 6.29
CA GLY A 138 1.28 3.13 5.45
C GLY A 138 0.02 3.53 4.71
N SER A 139 -1.15 3.16 5.26
CA SER A 139 -2.49 3.63 4.89
C SER A 139 -3.10 3.06 3.62
N ARG A 140 -2.49 2.04 3.00
CA ARG A 140 -3.05 1.38 1.82
C ARG A 140 -4.15 0.40 2.20
N LEU A 141 -5.17 0.31 1.36
CA LEU A 141 -6.36 -0.51 1.55
C LEU A 141 -6.55 -1.47 0.38
N ILE A 142 -6.90 -2.72 0.65
CA ILE A 142 -7.36 -3.68 -0.35
C ILE A 142 -8.44 -4.58 0.26
N ILE A 143 -9.44 -4.96 -0.54
CA ILE A 143 -10.46 -5.92 -0.13
C ILE A 143 -10.22 -7.25 -0.85
N LYS A 144 -10.17 -8.31 -0.06
CA LYS A 144 -10.13 -9.69 -0.55
C LYS A 144 -11.10 -10.53 0.27
N ASP A 145 -11.95 -11.31 -0.41
CA ASP A 145 -12.91 -12.24 0.22
C ASP A 145 -13.81 -11.56 1.27
N ASN A 146 -14.29 -10.33 0.99
CA ASN A 146 -15.04 -9.47 1.90
C ASN A 146 -14.32 -9.11 3.21
N LEU A 147 -13.00 -9.18 3.22
CA LEU A 147 -12.14 -8.73 4.31
C LEU A 147 -11.30 -7.55 3.85
N LEU A 148 -11.16 -6.55 4.71
CA LEU A 148 -10.34 -5.36 4.48
C LEU A 148 -8.94 -5.57 5.06
N TYR A 149 -7.93 -5.44 4.22
CA TYR A 149 -6.53 -5.39 4.62
C TYR A 149 -6.05 -3.95 4.61
N ILE A 150 -5.36 -3.55 5.67
CA ILE A 150 -4.91 -2.19 5.91
C ILE A 150 -3.42 -2.22 6.20
N THR A 151 -2.64 -1.38 5.56
CA THR A 151 -1.24 -1.22 5.92
C THR A 151 -1.08 -0.13 6.97
N ALA A 152 -0.42 -0.43 8.08
CA ALA A 152 -0.08 0.52 9.13
C ALA A 152 1.45 0.66 9.24
N GLY A 153 1.97 1.83 8.91
CA GLY A 153 3.40 2.12 9.02
C GLY A 153 3.86 2.28 10.48
N GLU A 154 5.16 2.17 10.72
CA GLU A 154 5.74 2.18 12.07
C GLU A 154 5.91 3.58 12.69
N ARG A 155 5.44 4.62 12.02
CA ARG A 155 5.33 5.99 12.53
C ARG A 155 6.66 6.60 13.00
N GLY A 156 7.80 6.20 12.41
CA GLY A 156 9.14 6.64 12.81
C GLY A 156 9.68 6.00 14.08
N GLN A 157 8.96 5.03 14.67
CA GLN A 157 9.33 4.39 15.95
C GLN A 157 10.16 3.12 15.78
N GLY A 158 10.52 2.76 14.55
CA GLY A 158 11.41 1.65 14.24
C GLY A 158 11.00 0.31 14.84
N MET A 159 11.49 -0.02 16.05
CA MET A 159 11.26 -1.30 16.70
C MET A 159 9.81 -1.56 17.12
N ILE A 160 8.93 -0.58 17.10
CA ILE A 160 7.49 -0.79 17.34
C ILE A 160 6.90 -1.81 16.37
N ALA A 161 7.46 -1.92 15.17
CA ALA A 161 7.08 -2.92 14.17
C ALA A 161 7.33 -4.38 14.59
N GLN A 162 8.06 -4.61 15.69
CA GLN A 162 8.30 -5.94 16.27
C GLN A 162 7.43 -6.20 17.51
N ASP A 163 6.58 -5.25 17.88
CA ASP A 163 5.71 -5.34 19.05
C ASP A 163 4.26 -5.65 18.60
N PRO A 164 3.81 -6.92 18.68
CA PRO A 164 2.48 -7.30 18.23
C PRO A 164 1.36 -6.85 19.18
N THR A 165 1.68 -6.18 20.29
CA THR A 165 0.70 -5.52 21.17
C THR A 165 0.33 -4.13 20.68
N LYS A 166 0.87 -3.71 19.52
CA LYS A 166 0.66 -2.41 18.90
C LYS A 166 0.44 -2.55 17.40
N HIS A 167 -0.38 -1.68 16.82
CA HIS A 167 -0.69 -1.74 15.39
C HIS A 167 0.40 -1.13 14.46
N PRO A 168 1.16 -0.07 14.85
CA PRO A 168 2.15 0.50 13.95
C PRO A 168 3.23 -0.51 13.52
N GLY A 169 3.49 -0.57 12.21
CA GLY A 169 4.43 -1.54 11.63
C GLY A 169 3.80 -2.89 11.27
N SER A 170 2.48 -2.92 11.02
CA SER A 170 1.72 -4.15 10.77
C SER A 170 0.84 -4.06 9.53
N ILE A 171 0.40 -5.23 9.08
CA ILE A 171 -0.75 -5.39 8.18
C ILE A 171 -1.92 -5.83 9.05
N ILE A 172 -3.02 -5.14 8.93
CA ILE A 172 -4.27 -5.36 9.67
C ILE A 172 -5.27 -6.06 8.76
N ARG A 173 -6.07 -6.96 9.31
CA ARG A 173 -7.16 -7.65 8.60
C ARG A 173 -8.41 -7.63 9.44
N ILE A 174 -9.47 -7.02 8.91
CA ILE A 174 -10.78 -6.89 9.57
C ILE A 174 -11.92 -7.17 8.59
N HIS A 175 -13.13 -7.40 9.11
CA HIS A 175 -14.34 -7.35 8.30
C HIS A 175 -14.65 -5.92 7.85
N LEU A 176 -15.46 -5.76 6.79
CA LEU A 176 -15.84 -4.45 6.23
C LEU A 176 -16.65 -3.57 7.22
N ASP A 177 -17.13 -4.13 8.32
CA ASP A 177 -17.81 -3.41 9.41
C ASP A 177 -16.90 -3.14 10.62
N GLY A 178 -15.61 -3.51 10.54
CA GLY A 178 -14.63 -3.33 11.60
C GLY A 178 -14.52 -4.51 12.58
N LYS A 179 -15.37 -5.54 12.48
CA LYS A 179 -15.24 -6.73 13.33
C LYS A 179 -13.99 -7.52 13.00
N ILE A 180 -13.50 -8.24 13.99
CA ILE A 180 -12.29 -9.05 13.88
C ILE A 180 -12.64 -10.43 13.34
N PRO A 181 -11.99 -10.90 12.24
CA PRO A 181 -12.14 -12.25 11.73
C PRO A 181 -11.67 -13.29 12.74
N LYS A 182 -12.48 -14.35 12.96
CA LYS A 182 -12.14 -15.43 13.90
C LYS A 182 -10.92 -16.23 13.50
N ASP A 183 -10.58 -16.22 12.22
CA ASP A 183 -9.48 -16.92 11.59
C ASP A 183 -8.23 -16.03 11.38
N ASN A 184 -8.14 -14.86 12.05
CA ASN A 184 -6.91 -14.11 12.12
C ASN A 184 -5.82 -14.91 12.86
N PRO A 185 -4.52 -14.63 12.61
CA PRO A 185 -3.42 -15.37 13.22
C PRO A 185 -3.53 -15.43 14.75
N LYS A 186 -3.44 -16.65 15.28
CA LYS A 186 -3.35 -16.89 16.74
C LYS A 186 -2.04 -17.60 16.99
N PHE A 187 -1.16 -16.97 17.72
CA PHE A 187 0.15 -17.54 18.04
C PHE A 187 0.12 -18.11 19.44
N LYS A 188 0.36 -19.42 19.59
CA LYS A 188 0.33 -20.15 20.87
C LYS A 188 1.24 -19.52 21.94
N ASP A 189 2.35 -18.90 21.50
CA ASP A 189 3.35 -18.32 22.40
C ASP A 189 3.28 -16.78 22.47
N LYS A 190 2.19 -16.16 21.97
CA LYS A 190 2.04 -14.70 21.83
C LYS A 190 0.64 -14.25 22.21
N GLU A 191 0.25 -14.53 23.44
CA GLU A 191 -1.09 -14.25 23.99
C GLU A 191 -1.51 -12.77 23.89
N ASN A 192 -0.55 -11.87 23.77
CA ASN A 192 -0.76 -10.42 23.71
C ASN A 192 -0.80 -9.84 22.29
N TRP A 193 -0.80 -10.68 21.25
CA TRP A 193 -0.91 -10.21 19.86
C TRP A 193 -2.30 -9.62 19.63
N LEU A 194 -2.36 -8.38 19.13
CA LEU A 194 -3.64 -7.74 18.83
C LEU A 194 -4.39 -8.55 17.76
N PRO A 195 -5.67 -8.85 17.98
CA PRO A 195 -6.40 -9.81 17.15
C PRO A 195 -6.69 -9.33 15.72
N GLU A 196 -6.53 -8.05 15.44
CA GLU A 196 -6.64 -7.47 14.09
C GLU A 196 -5.39 -7.67 13.24
N ILE A 197 -4.24 -7.97 13.88
CA ILE A 197 -2.96 -8.05 13.17
C ILE A 197 -2.88 -9.33 12.35
N PHE A 198 -2.63 -9.16 11.06
CA PHE A 198 -2.40 -10.24 10.10
C PHE A 198 -0.91 -10.57 9.95
N GLN A 199 -0.05 -9.54 9.95
CA GLN A 199 1.40 -9.64 9.75
C GLN A 199 2.10 -8.45 10.39
N ILE A 200 3.35 -8.63 10.86
CA ILE A 200 4.15 -7.56 11.46
C ILE A 200 5.48 -7.32 10.71
N GLY A 201 6.25 -6.36 11.20
CA GLY A 201 7.62 -6.14 10.75
C GLY A 201 7.76 -5.33 9.48
N VAL A 202 6.78 -4.49 9.16
CA VAL A 202 6.84 -3.56 8.04
C VAL A 202 7.23 -2.15 8.50
N ARG A 203 7.88 -1.38 7.63
CA ARG A 203 8.27 0.01 7.93
C ARG A 203 7.19 0.99 7.49
N ASN A 204 6.99 1.12 6.22
CA ASN A 204 6.04 2.05 5.61
C ASN A 204 5.55 1.49 4.28
N PRO A 205 4.60 0.54 4.30
CA PRO A 205 4.04 -0.01 3.07
C PRO A 205 3.22 1.05 2.32
N GLN A 206 3.64 1.35 1.09
CA GLN A 206 3.04 2.40 0.26
C GLN A 206 2.39 1.86 -1.02
N GLY A 207 2.34 0.56 -1.19
CA GLY A 207 1.57 -0.13 -2.22
C GLY A 207 1.01 -1.44 -1.69
N ILE A 208 -0.19 -1.77 -2.13
CA ILE A 208 -0.86 -3.05 -1.91
C ILE A 208 -1.72 -3.37 -3.13
N ASP A 209 -1.69 -4.60 -3.59
CA ASP A 209 -2.60 -5.06 -4.64
C ASP A 209 -2.90 -6.55 -4.54
N LEU A 210 -4.05 -6.95 -5.06
CA LEU A 210 -4.48 -8.32 -5.17
C LEU A 210 -4.13 -8.88 -6.56
N SER A 211 -3.24 -9.84 -6.59
CA SER A 211 -2.82 -10.46 -7.85
C SER A 211 -3.96 -11.23 -8.52
N PRO A 212 -4.30 -10.90 -9.76
CA PRO A 212 -5.31 -11.61 -10.53
C PRO A 212 -4.83 -12.97 -11.07
N PHE A 213 -3.55 -13.32 -10.85
CA PHE A 213 -2.95 -14.55 -11.35
C PHE A 213 -2.96 -15.68 -10.31
N ASP A 214 -2.74 -15.36 -9.05
CA ASP A 214 -2.62 -16.34 -7.96
C ASP A 214 -3.47 -16.01 -6.73
N ASN A 215 -4.29 -14.95 -6.82
CA ASN A 215 -5.18 -14.48 -5.75
C ASN A 215 -4.45 -14.18 -4.43
N LYS A 216 -3.18 -13.73 -4.50
CA LYS A 216 -2.39 -13.31 -3.34
C LYS A 216 -2.30 -11.79 -3.24
N ILE A 217 -2.15 -11.29 -2.01
CA ILE A 217 -1.94 -9.87 -1.75
C ILE A 217 -0.43 -9.60 -1.75
N TYR A 218 0.00 -8.62 -2.52
CA TYR A 218 1.37 -8.16 -2.58
C TYR A 218 1.52 -6.74 -2.04
N LEU A 219 2.71 -6.43 -1.54
CA LEU A 219 3.06 -5.18 -0.89
C LEU A 219 4.33 -4.60 -1.48
N THR A 220 4.38 -3.27 -1.56
CA THR A 220 5.65 -2.53 -1.64
C THR A 220 5.87 -1.77 -0.34
N ASN A 221 7.10 -1.74 0.14
CA ASN A 221 7.45 -1.11 1.41
C ASN A 221 8.71 -0.25 1.28
N HIS A 222 8.65 0.97 1.79
CA HIS A 222 9.79 1.86 1.84
C HIS A 222 10.82 1.43 2.88
N GLY A 223 12.07 1.29 2.44
CA GLY A 223 13.24 1.32 3.30
C GLY A 223 13.58 2.74 3.76
N ALA A 224 14.86 2.98 4.11
CA ALA A 224 15.37 4.33 4.37
C ALA A 224 16.18 4.83 3.16
N LYS A 225 17.52 4.95 3.23
CA LYS A 225 18.37 5.27 2.08
C LYS A 225 18.69 4.01 1.23
N GLY A 226 17.71 3.09 1.16
CA GLY A 226 17.77 1.79 0.51
C GLY A 226 17.03 0.75 1.34
N GLY A 227 16.85 -0.45 0.79
CA GLY A 227 16.09 -1.51 1.42
C GLY A 227 14.57 -1.38 1.21
N ASP A 228 14.14 -0.65 0.19
CA ASP A 228 12.78 -0.77 -0.34
C ASP A 228 12.58 -2.20 -0.81
N TRP A 229 11.38 -2.73 -0.66
CA TRP A 229 11.14 -4.10 -1.08
C TRP A 229 9.72 -4.33 -1.58
N PHE A 230 9.57 -5.41 -2.36
CA PHE A 230 8.33 -6.01 -2.82
C PHE A 230 8.21 -7.42 -2.24
N GLY A 231 7.04 -7.78 -1.73
CA GLY A 231 6.77 -9.08 -1.13
C GLY A 231 5.29 -9.35 -0.94
N GLU A 232 4.96 -10.55 -0.45
CA GLU A 232 3.60 -11.03 -0.21
C GLU A 232 3.12 -10.68 1.20
N ALA A 233 1.84 -10.34 1.38
CA ALA A 233 1.21 -10.31 2.69
C ALA A 233 0.93 -11.76 3.13
N ILE A 234 1.65 -12.25 4.14
CA ILE A 234 1.61 -13.64 4.56
C ILE A 234 1.09 -13.75 5.98
N TYR A 235 0.12 -14.64 6.17
CA TYR A 235 -0.54 -14.93 7.43
C TYR A 235 0.48 -15.22 8.56
N GLY A 236 0.47 -14.37 9.59
CA GLY A 236 1.26 -14.56 10.79
C GLY A 236 2.76 -14.30 10.68
N GLU A 237 3.24 -13.85 9.54
CA GLU A 237 4.66 -13.68 9.25
C GLU A 237 5.21 -12.32 9.71
N ASN A 238 6.56 -12.18 9.64
CA ASN A 238 7.29 -11.00 10.09
C ASN A 238 8.39 -10.62 9.10
N TYR A 239 8.30 -9.43 8.49
CA TYR A 239 9.33 -8.88 7.60
C TYR A 239 10.55 -8.28 8.31
N GLY A 240 10.53 -8.23 9.65
CA GLY A 240 11.69 -7.98 10.48
C GLY A 240 12.14 -6.53 10.62
N TRP A 241 11.38 -5.54 10.20
CA TRP A 241 11.73 -4.16 10.45
C TRP A 241 11.72 -3.85 11.98
N LYS A 242 12.71 -3.23 12.63
CA LYS A 242 13.97 -2.62 12.15
C LYS A 242 15.18 -3.54 12.44
N ILE A 243 14.96 -4.82 12.66
CA ILE A 243 16.03 -5.84 12.82
C ILE A 243 16.72 -6.09 11.48
N LEU A 244 15.91 -6.10 10.40
CA LEU A 244 16.35 -6.21 9.02
C LEU A 244 16.28 -4.85 8.32
N GLY A 245 17.33 -4.50 7.58
CA GLY A 245 17.41 -3.29 6.77
C GLY A 245 17.43 -3.56 5.28
N TRP A 246 17.35 -4.84 4.85
CA TRP A 246 17.40 -5.24 3.44
C TRP A 246 18.60 -4.70 2.66
N GLY A 247 19.71 -4.41 3.38
CA GLY A 247 20.92 -3.80 2.82
C GLY A 247 20.89 -2.27 2.77
N GLY A 248 19.81 -1.64 3.23
CA GLY A 248 19.70 -0.19 3.33
C GLY A 248 20.46 0.38 4.53
N THR A 249 20.65 1.70 4.48
CA THR A 249 21.26 2.49 5.56
C THR A 249 20.29 3.56 6.03
N ASN A 250 20.52 4.11 7.22
CA ASN A 250 19.88 5.36 7.64
C ASN A 250 20.31 6.52 6.74
N TYR A 251 19.63 7.64 6.78
CA TYR A 251 20.00 8.84 5.99
C TYR A 251 21.37 9.38 6.40
N THR A 252 21.84 9.09 7.60
CA THR A 252 23.21 9.40 8.10
C THR A 252 24.29 8.45 7.55
N GLY A 253 23.93 7.43 6.75
CA GLY A 253 24.85 6.42 6.23
C GLY A 253 25.10 5.21 7.14
N THR A 254 24.62 5.23 8.37
CA THR A 254 24.77 4.09 9.31
C THR A 254 23.90 2.91 8.87
N LYS A 255 24.39 1.68 9.04
CA LYS A 255 23.66 0.45 8.69
C LYS A 255 22.37 0.32 9.50
N ILE A 256 21.33 -0.21 8.86
CA ILE A 256 20.11 -0.65 9.51
C ILE A 256 20.14 -2.17 9.59
N GLY A 257 20.34 -2.68 10.81
CA GLY A 257 20.30 -4.11 11.08
C GLY A 257 21.10 -4.98 10.10
N THR A 258 20.65 -6.20 9.88
CA THR A 258 21.20 -7.11 8.87
C THR A 258 20.40 -7.05 7.56
N LYS A 259 21.02 -7.52 6.46
CA LYS A 259 20.33 -7.60 5.17
C LYS A 259 19.15 -8.56 5.24
N TRP A 260 19.36 -9.75 5.78
CA TRP A 260 18.35 -10.77 6.07
C TRP A 260 18.93 -11.80 7.03
N LYS A 261 18.05 -12.49 7.77
CA LYS A 261 18.42 -13.66 8.57
C LYS A 261 17.24 -14.65 8.67
N ARG A 262 17.56 -15.90 8.96
CA ARG A 262 16.56 -16.97 9.19
C ARG A 262 15.59 -16.58 10.32
N GLY A 263 14.32 -16.97 10.18
CA GLY A 263 13.23 -16.67 11.12
C GLY A 263 12.42 -15.42 10.76
N PHE A 264 12.74 -14.76 9.64
CA PHE A 264 11.97 -13.65 9.10
C PHE A 264 11.52 -13.94 7.65
N THR A 265 10.40 -13.36 7.26
CA THR A 265 9.88 -13.42 5.88
C THR A 265 10.91 -12.82 4.93
N LYS A 266 11.12 -13.47 3.78
CA LYS A 266 12.04 -12.97 2.76
C LYS A 266 11.26 -12.17 1.71
N ALA A 267 11.72 -10.95 1.43
CA ALA A 267 11.18 -10.16 0.31
C ALA A 267 11.47 -10.87 -1.03
N ILE A 268 10.53 -10.76 -1.96
CA ILE A 268 10.68 -11.28 -3.34
C ILE A 268 11.74 -10.47 -4.08
N LYS A 269 11.68 -9.15 -3.93
CA LYS A 269 12.64 -8.20 -4.49
C LYS A 269 12.93 -7.09 -3.49
N TYR A 270 14.14 -6.57 -3.48
CA TYR A 270 14.50 -5.38 -2.73
C TYR A 270 15.49 -4.53 -3.55
N TRP A 271 15.56 -3.23 -3.23
CA TRP A 271 16.38 -2.26 -3.93
C TRP A 271 17.32 -1.50 -2.99
N VAL A 272 18.57 -1.37 -3.43
CA VAL A 272 19.58 -0.52 -2.82
C VAL A 272 20.38 0.10 -3.98
N PRO A 273 20.35 1.43 -4.13
CA PRO A 273 19.67 2.43 -3.30
C PRO A 273 18.13 2.35 -3.36
N SER A 274 17.45 3.15 -2.51
CA SER A 274 16.00 3.30 -2.54
C SER A 274 15.53 3.86 -3.88
N ILE A 275 14.44 3.30 -4.40
CA ILE A 275 13.73 3.79 -5.59
C ILE A 275 12.40 4.46 -5.22
N ALA A 276 12.13 4.58 -3.91
CA ALA A 276 10.93 5.18 -3.34
C ALA A 276 9.63 4.57 -3.89
N VAL A 277 9.53 3.22 -3.82
CA VAL A 277 8.36 2.45 -4.26
C VAL A 277 7.07 2.98 -3.65
N ARG A 278 6.07 3.30 -4.49
CA ARG A 278 4.76 3.78 -4.04
C ARG A 278 3.67 2.78 -4.40
N SER A 279 2.50 3.29 -4.78
CA SER A 279 1.39 2.46 -5.26
C SER A 279 1.85 1.48 -6.33
N MET A 280 1.24 0.32 -6.35
CA MET A 280 1.49 -0.72 -7.35
C MET A 280 0.17 -1.23 -7.89
N VAL A 281 0.20 -1.72 -9.10
CA VAL A 281 -0.87 -2.46 -9.76
C VAL A 281 -0.29 -3.71 -10.38
N ILE A 282 -0.91 -4.85 -10.17
CA ILE A 282 -0.57 -6.10 -10.85
C ILE A 282 -1.44 -6.22 -12.10
N TYR A 283 -0.86 -5.82 -13.22
CA TYR A 283 -1.58 -5.65 -14.47
C TYR A 283 -1.89 -6.98 -15.16
N LYS A 284 -3.15 -7.15 -15.60
CA LYS A 284 -3.63 -8.34 -16.32
C LYS A 284 -3.97 -8.07 -17.80
N GLY A 285 -3.90 -6.81 -18.23
CA GLY A 285 -4.19 -6.42 -19.61
C GLY A 285 -3.16 -6.93 -20.61
N LYS A 286 -3.34 -6.54 -21.88
CA LYS A 286 -2.49 -6.93 -23.00
C LYS A 286 -1.91 -5.73 -23.76
N GLU A 287 -2.08 -4.53 -23.22
CA GLU A 287 -1.69 -3.27 -23.88
C GLU A 287 -0.20 -2.95 -23.73
N PHE A 288 0.51 -3.61 -22.79
CA PHE A 288 1.95 -3.45 -22.51
C PHE A 288 2.69 -4.77 -22.67
#